data_b1fa2e8a7c9d49fcee884b38917d8108
#
_entry.id   b1fa2e8a7c9d49fcee884b38917d8108
#
_cell.length_a   1.000
_cell.length_b   1.000
_cell.length_c   1.000
_cell.angle_alpha   90.00
_cell.angle_beta   90.00
_cell.angle_gamma   90.00
#
_symmetry.space_group_name_H-M   'P 1'
#
loop_
_entity.id
_entity.type
_entity.pdbx_description
1 polymer ?
#
loop_
_entity_poly.entity_id
_entity_poly.type
_entity_poly.pdbx_seq_one_letter_code
_entity_poly.pdbx_strand_id
1 'polypeptide(L)'
;MTFDDGHLSDYECALPMLQARNLTARFFITAGWTGRKPGYMGWSELRALHEAGQSIGAHGWSHTLLTHCSEEDLKTELGVARKTLEDKLGAAITTMSLPGGRYNRRVLAACEAAGYTQVYTSIPRSEPATPGRMIGRLNILGSMTTEWIADVLQPESRTLADLGRQYKVKATVKTLMGDRLYEKAWSVLNRREPDAVDEEATSDEDSAHHQ
;
A
#
# COMPACT_ATOMS: atom_id res chain seq x y z
N MET A 1 10.28 -1.51 -7.26
CA MET A 1 10.09 -0.79 -5.97
C MET A 1 8.70 -0.19 -5.99
N THR A 2 7.99 -0.16 -4.84
CA THR A 2 6.65 0.43 -4.73
C THR A 2 6.53 1.21 -3.44
N PHE A 3 5.72 2.28 -3.46
CA PHE A 3 5.34 3.08 -2.31
C PHE A 3 3.81 3.12 -2.26
N ASP A 4 3.23 3.00 -1.09
CA ASP A 4 1.78 3.00 -0.91
C ASP A 4 1.33 4.31 -0.23
N ASP A 5 0.02 4.60 -0.26
CA ASP A 5 -0.72 5.70 0.35
C ASP A 5 -0.60 7.06 -0.33
N GLY A 6 0.54 7.44 -0.88
CA GLY A 6 0.80 8.75 -1.47
C GLY A 6 1.22 9.81 -0.45
N HIS A 7 2.07 9.42 0.50
CA HIS A 7 2.60 10.31 1.53
C HIS A 7 3.46 11.43 0.93
N LEU A 8 3.51 12.60 1.56
CA LEU A 8 4.27 13.75 1.06
C LEU A 8 5.78 13.45 0.98
N SER A 9 6.30 12.60 1.88
CA SER A 9 7.70 12.13 1.83
C SER A 9 8.06 11.33 0.57
N ASP A 10 7.07 10.78 -0.13
CA ASP A 10 7.30 10.10 -1.42
C ASP A 10 7.79 11.10 -2.47
N TYR A 11 7.27 12.32 -2.43
CA TYR A 11 7.69 13.42 -3.29
C TYR A 11 8.96 14.10 -2.77
N GLU A 12 8.99 14.46 -1.49
CA GLU A 12 10.09 15.26 -0.91
C GLU A 12 11.39 14.48 -0.72
N CYS A 13 11.30 13.18 -0.42
CA CYS A 13 12.46 12.34 -0.11
C CYS A 13 12.69 11.25 -1.15
N ALA A 14 11.67 10.44 -1.47
CA ALA A 14 11.88 9.28 -2.34
C ALA A 14 12.15 9.69 -3.80
N LEU A 15 11.41 10.64 -4.37
CA LEU A 15 11.61 11.07 -5.75
C LEU A 15 13.03 11.58 -6.03
N PRO A 16 13.63 12.51 -5.27
CA PRO A 16 15.02 12.95 -5.52
C PRO A 16 16.04 11.81 -5.43
N MET A 17 15.83 10.86 -4.52
CA MET A 17 16.71 9.70 -4.35
C MET A 17 16.62 8.73 -5.53
N LEU A 18 15.43 8.55 -6.10
CA LEU A 18 15.21 7.72 -7.30
C LEU A 18 15.85 8.40 -8.53
N GLN A 19 15.60 9.68 -8.73
CA GLN A 19 16.18 10.46 -9.85
C GLN A 19 17.71 10.45 -9.82
N ALA A 20 18.33 10.68 -8.66
CA ALA A 20 19.78 10.66 -8.51
C ALA A 20 20.41 9.30 -8.87
N ARG A 21 19.62 8.23 -8.92
CA ARG A 21 20.06 6.86 -9.24
C ARG A 21 19.51 6.33 -10.55
N ASN A 22 18.80 7.16 -11.32
CA ASN A 22 18.09 6.76 -12.55
C ASN A 22 17.16 5.55 -12.31
N LEU A 23 16.49 5.53 -11.17
CA LEU A 23 15.54 4.48 -10.81
C LEU A 23 14.10 4.96 -10.97
N THR A 24 13.23 4.02 -11.34
CA THR A 24 11.79 4.23 -11.36
C THR A 24 11.12 3.39 -10.30
N ALA A 25 10.01 3.90 -9.77
CA ALA A 25 9.17 3.22 -8.82
C ALA A 25 7.70 3.36 -9.21
N ARG A 26 6.84 2.60 -8.53
CA ARG A 26 5.39 2.74 -8.65
C ARG A 26 4.83 3.25 -7.33
N PHE A 27 4.02 4.30 -7.42
CA PHE A 27 3.37 4.93 -6.29
C PHE A 27 1.87 4.63 -6.34
N PHE A 28 1.37 3.98 -5.31
CA PHE A 28 -0.04 3.64 -5.18
C PHE A 28 -0.74 4.68 -4.31
N ILE A 29 -1.67 5.39 -4.88
CA ILE A 29 -2.24 6.60 -4.31
C ILE A 29 -3.63 6.34 -3.74
N THR A 30 -3.85 6.74 -2.49
CA THR A 30 -5.17 6.83 -1.88
C THR A 30 -5.86 8.11 -2.38
N ALA A 31 -6.69 7.98 -3.41
CA ALA A 31 -7.17 9.11 -4.20
C ALA A 31 -7.97 10.13 -3.37
N GLY A 32 -8.74 9.69 -2.38
CA GLY A 32 -9.54 10.55 -1.50
C GLY A 32 -8.70 11.37 -0.53
N TRP A 33 -7.43 11.01 -0.29
CA TRP A 33 -6.52 11.74 0.58
C TRP A 33 -5.75 12.84 -0.15
N THR A 34 -5.53 12.67 -1.45
CA THR A 34 -4.75 13.60 -2.27
C THR A 34 -5.34 15.02 -2.25
N GLY A 35 -4.53 15.97 -1.77
CA GLY A 35 -4.90 17.38 -1.62
C GLY A 35 -5.95 17.66 -0.53
N ARG A 36 -6.20 16.69 0.37
CA ARG A 36 -7.20 16.82 1.45
C ARG A 36 -6.65 16.45 2.81
N LYS A 37 -5.83 15.42 2.91
CA LYS A 37 -5.30 14.91 4.17
C LYS A 37 -3.92 15.50 4.42
N PRO A 38 -3.66 16.14 5.58
CA PRO A 38 -2.32 16.62 5.93
C PRO A 38 -1.28 15.51 5.89
N GLY A 39 -0.05 15.82 5.46
CA GLY A 39 1.04 14.85 5.34
C GLY A 39 0.99 13.99 4.07
N TYR A 40 -0.02 14.17 3.21
CA TYR A 40 -0.15 13.46 1.93
C TYR A 40 0.03 14.44 0.76
N MET A 41 0.45 13.92 -0.39
CA MET A 41 0.66 14.72 -1.59
C MET A 41 -0.62 15.41 -2.04
N GLY A 42 -0.47 16.64 -2.54
CA GLY A 42 -1.47 17.31 -3.36
C GLY A 42 -1.37 16.87 -4.83
N TRP A 43 -2.29 17.39 -5.65
CA TRP A 43 -2.32 17.07 -7.08
C TRP A 43 -1.13 17.64 -7.86
N SER A 44 -0.47 18.70 -7.37
CA SER A 44 0.75 19.27 -7.93
C SER A 44 1.94 18.32 -7.79
N GLU A 45 2.17 17.82 -6.59
CA GLU A 45 3.24 16.87 -6.28
C GLU A 45 3.02 15.56 -7.02
N LEU A 46 1.77 15.07 -7.09
CA LEU A 46 1.45 13.85 -7.79
C LEU A 46 1.68 13.97 -9.32
N ARG A 47 1.35 15.13 -9.91
CA ARG A 47 1.68 15.39 -11.32
C ARG A 47 3.18 15.45 -11.54
N ALA A 48 3.92 16.13 -10.67
CA ALA A 48 5.37 16.21 -10.76
C ALA A 48 6.04 14.83 -10.68
N LEU A 49 5.54 13.94 -9.80
CA LEU A 49 5.96 12.53 -9.75
C LEU A 49 5.75 11.81 -11.09
N HIS A 50 4.58 11.98 -11.69
CA HIS A 50 4.24 11.35 -12.97
C HIS A 50 5.08 11.92 -14.12
N GLU A 51 5.25 13.24 -14.20
CA GLU A 51 6.08 13.93 -15.19
C GLU A 51 7.57 13.56 -15.06
N ALA A 52 8.02 13.24 -13.85
CA ALA A 52 9.36 12.70 -13.60
C ALA A 52 9.53 11.22 -14.02
N GLY A 53 8.54 10.63 -14.71
CA GLY A 53 8.60 9.27 -15.23
C GLY A 53 8.29 8.18 -14.20
N GLN A 54 7.76 8.53 -13.02
CA GLN A 54 7.34 7.55 -12.06
C GLN A 54 5.96 6.97 -12.43
N SER A 55 5.75 5.68 -12.12
CA SER A 55 4.47 5.01 -12.39
C SER A 55 3.46 5.30 -11.28
N ILE A 56 2.24 5.65 -11.63
CA ILE A 56 1.15 5.83 -10.67
C ILE A 56 0.16 4.68 -10.75
N GLY A 57 -0.30 4.19 -9.59
CA GLY A 57 -1.36 3.22 -9.42
C GLY A 57 -2.36 3.68 -8.37
N ALA A 58 -3.46 2.95 -8.20
CA ALA A 58 -4.47 3.25 -7.19
C ALA A 58 -4.25 2.46 -5.90
N HIS A 59 -4.62 3.08 -4.76
CA HIS A 59 -4.64 2.44 -3.43
C HIS A 59 -6.01 2.62 -2.74
N GLY A 60 -7.08 2.59 -3.53
CA GLY A 60 -8.42 2.87 -3.06
C GLY A 60 -8.74 4.36 -2.99
N TRP A 61 -9.95 4.65 -2.49
CA TRP A 61 -10.42 6.01 -2.25
C TRP A 61 -10.09 6.46 -0.82
N SER A 62 -10.42 5.64 0.18
CA SER A 62 -10.34 5.96 1.61
C SER A 62 -9.35 5.11 2.40
N HIS A 63 -8.60 4.20 1.73
CA HIS A 63 -7.71 3.22 2.36
C HIS A 63 -8.45 2.20 3.25
N THR A 64 -9.72 1.94 3.00
CA THR A 64 -10.46 0.92 3.74
C THR A 64 -10.14 -0.49 3.28
N LEU A 65 -10.31 -1.50 4.15
CA LEU A 65 -10.14 -2.90 3.79
C LEU A 65 -11.24 -3.34 2.82
N LEU A 66 -10.91 -3.58 1.56
CA LEU A 66 -11.87 -3.87 0.49
C LEU A 66 -12.71 -5.12 0.75
N THR A 67 -12.21 -6.06 1.57
CA THR A 67 -12.99 -7.25 1.98
C THR A 67 -14.17 -6.92 2.89
N HIS A 68 -14.18 -5.74 3.52
CA HIS A 68 -15.25 -5.27 4.41
C HIS A 68 -16.25 -4.35 3.70
N CYS A 69 -15.94 -3.89 2.50
CA CYS A 69 -16.78 -3.00 1.71
C CYS A 69 -18.06 -3.71 1.21
N SER A 70 -19.15 -2.96 1.10
CA SER A 70 -20.31 -3.35 0.31
C SER A 70 -19.98 -3.30 -1.20
N GLU A 71 -20.89 -3.75 -2.07
CA GLU A 71 -20.73 -3.62 -3.53
C GLU A 71 -20.69 -2.15 -3.98
N GLU A 72 -21.45 -1.29 -3.31
CA GLU A 72 -21.47 0.15 -3.61
C GLU A 72 -20.17 0.83 -3.18
N ASP A 73 -19.67 0.48 -1.98
CA ASP A 73 -18.38 0.99 -1.50
C ASP A 73 -17.24 0.54 -2.42
N LEU A 74 -17.26 -0.71 -2.92
CA LEU A 74 -16.26 -1.19 -3.87
C LEU A 74 -16.24 -0.39 -5.17
N LYS A 75 -17.39 0.10 -5.66
CA LYS A 75 -17.42 0.98 -6.83
C LYS A 75 -16.73 2.31 -6.56
N THR A 76 -16.92 2.86 -5.35
CA THR A 76 -16.23 4.08 -4.93
C THR A 76 -14.74 3.83 -4.73
N GLU A 77 -14.38 2.83 -3.94
CA GLU A 77 -12.99 2.51 -3.62
C GLU A 77 -12.15 2.16 -4.86
N LEU A 78 -12.73 1.53 -5.85
CA LEU A 78 -12.03 1.09 -7.05
C LEU A 78 -12.30 2.00 -8.25
N GLY A 79 -13.57 2.20 -8.60
CA GLY A 79 -13.96 2.91 -9.82
C GLY A 79 -13.80 4.43 -9.72
N VAL A 80 -14.33 5.05 -8.65
CA VAL A 80 -14.18 6.51 -8.46
C VAL A 80 -12.72 6.87 -8.20
N ALA A 81 -11.99 6.09 -7.40
CA ALA A 81 -10.57 6.31 -7.16
C ALA A 81 -9.77 6.30 -8.47
N ARG A 82 -9.95 5.26 -9.30
CA ARG A 82 -9.29 5.14 -10.60
C ARG A 82 -9.59 6.33 -11.49
N LYS A 83 -10.89 6.60 -11.72
CA LYS A 83 -11.34 7.69 -12.60
C LYS A 83 -10.79 9.05 -12.16
N THR A 84 -10.80 9.32 -10.85
CA THR A 84 -10.25 10.57 -10.31
C THR A 84 -8.76 10.73 -10.61
N LEU A 85 -7.97 9.67 -10.43
CA LEU A 85 -6.55 9.69 -10.75
C LEU A 85 -6.33 9.90 -12.27
N GLU A 86 -7.07 9.19 -13.11
CA GLU A 86 -6.99 9.32 -14.58
C GLU A 86 -7.35 10.74 -15.05
N ASP A 87 -8.45 11.31 -14.53
CA ASP A 87 -8.90 12.66 -14.87
C ASP A 87 -7.89 13.75 -14.42
N LYS A 88 -7.17 13.53 -13.31
CA LYS A 88 -6.19 14.49 -12.76
C LYS A 88 -4.81 14.40 -13.38
N LEU A 89 -4.43 13.22 -13.87
CA LEU A 89 -3.10 12.95 -14.43
C LEU A 89 -3.11 12.90 -15.97
N GLY A 90 -4.27 12.71 -16.60
CA GLY A 90 -4.36 12.50 -18.04
C GLY A 90 -3.75 11.19 -18.52
N ALA A 91 -3.62 10.21 -17.64
CA ALA A 91 -2.96 8.93 -17.90
C ALA A 91 -3.80 7.76 -17.38
N ALA A 92 -3.72 6.60 -18.06
CA ALA A 92 -4.45 5.41 -17.66
C ALA A 92 -3.90 4.82 -16.36
N ILE A 93 -4.78 4.49 -15.42
CA ILE A 93 -4.45 3.83 -14.14
C ILE A 93 -4.92 2.38 -14.21
N THR A 94 -4.00 1.48 -14.46
CA THR A 94 -4.29 0.05 -14.69
C THR A 94 -3.84 -0.87 -13.55
N THR A 95 -3.22 -0.31 -12.52
CA THR A 95 -2.65 -1.08 -11.40
C THR A 95 -3.26 -0.66 -10.08
N MET A 96 -3.53 -1.64 -9.22
CA MET A 96 -4.13 -1.48 -7.90
C MET A 96 -3.27 -2.15 -6.84
N SER A 97 -2.93 -1.45 -5.76
CA SER A 97 -2.45 -2.04 -4.52
C SER A 97 -3.60 -2.15 -3.52
N LEU A 98 -3.76 -3.32 -2.93
CA LEU A 98 -4.86 -3.57 -2.00
C LEU A 98 -4.54 -3.02 -0.60
N PRO A 99 -5.35 -2.10 -0.04
CA PRO A 99 -5.19 -1.65 1.33
C PRO A 99 -5.13 -2.82 2.31
N GLY A 100 -4.06 -2.85 3.15
CA GLY A 100 -3.80 -3.96 4.05
C GLY A 100 -3.49 -5.30 3.39
N GLY A 101 -3.35 -5.36 2.06
CA GLY A 101 -3.03 -6.57 1.29
C GLY A 101 -4.12 -7.65 1.29
N ARG A 102 -5.31 -7.38 1.86
CA ARG A 102 -6.41 -8.37 2.01
C ARG A 102 -7.29 -8.44 0.76
N TYR A 103 -7.63 -9.65 0.35
CA TYR A 103 -8.49 -9.89 -0.80
C TYR A 103 -9.31 -11.18 -0.65
N ASN A 104 -10.35 -11.28 -1.46
CA ASN A 104 -11.13 -12.48 -1.73
C ASN A 104 -11.57 -12.47 -3.21
N ARG A 105 -12.28 -13.50 -3.65
CA ARG A 105 -12.73 -13.60 -5.05
C ARG A 105 -13.57 -12.40 -5.50
N ARG A 106 -14.43 -11.88 -4.60
CA ARG A 106 -15.29 -10.72 -4.86
C ARG A 106 -14.47 -9.47 -5.12
N VAL A 107 -13.47 -9.18 -4.26
CA VAL A 107 -12.58 -8.03 -4.42
C VAL A 107 -11.80 -8.11 -5.74
N LEU A 108 -11.26 -9.29 -6.09
CA LEU A 108 -10.52 -9.46 -7.34
C LEU A 108 -11.42 -9.28 -8.58
N ALA A 109 -12.64 -9.79 -8.54
CA ALA A 109 -13.62 -9.57 -9.60
C ALA A 109 -14.01 -8.09 -9.73
N ALA A 110 -14.17 -7.38 -8.61
CA ALA A 110 -14.43 -5.95 -8.61
C ALA A 110 -13.25 -5.13 -9.16
N CYS A 111 -12.01 -5.49 -8.83
CA CYS A 111 -10.82 -4.87 -9.44
C CYS A 111 -10.80 -5.07 -10.97
N GLU A 112 -11.17 -6.26 -11.44
CA GLU A 112 -11.27 -6.53 -12.87
C GLU A 112 -12.36 -5.70 -13.56
N ALA A 113 -13.55 -5.71 -12.98
CA ALA A 113 -14.67 -4.92 -13.47
C ALA A 113 -14.38 -3.41 -13.49
N ALA A 114 -13.59 -2.92 -12.52
CA ALA A 114 -13.09 -1.56 -12.49
C ALA A 114 -11.96 -1.30 -13.52
N GLY A 115 -11.45 -2.32 -14.22
CA GLY A 115 -10.47 -2.21 -15.30
C GLY A 115 -9.01 -2.25 -14.85
N TYR A 116 -8.72 -2.73 -13.64
CA TYR A 116 -7.35 -2.98 -13.22
C TYR A 116 -6.83 -4.29 -13.82
N THR A 117 -5.67 -4.23 -14.47
CA THR A 117 -5.01 -5.38 -15.10
C THR A 117 -4.03 -6.08 -14.18
N GLN A 118 -3.48 -5.36 -13.21
CA GLN A 118 -2.58 -5.90 -12.18
C GLN A 118 -3.01 -5.46 -10.79
N VAL A 119 -2.99 -6.42 -9.86
CA VAL A 119 -3.33 -6.23 -8.44
C VAL A 119 -2.15 -6.61 -7.58
N TYR A 120 -1.67 -5.66 -6.79
CA TYR A 120 -0.54 -5.83 -5.88
C TYR A 120 -1.02 -6.23 -4.49
N THR A 121 -0.39 -7.25 -3.95
CA THR A 121 -0.70 -7.84 -2.64
C THR A 121 0.52 -7.73 -1.72
N SER A 122 0.35 -8.09 -0.44
CA SER A 122 1.46 -8.21 0.52
C SER A 122 1.92 -9.67 0.70
N ILE A 123 1.76 -10.51 -0.33
CA ILE A 123 2.28 -11.89 -0.31
C ILE A 123 3.77 -11.83 -0.60
N PRO A 124 4.65 -12.21 0.35
CA PRO A 124 6.08 -12.19 0.14
C PRO A 124 6.48 -13.32 -0.81
N ARG A 125 6.81 -12.96 -2.04
CA ARG A 125 7.29 -13.89 -3.06
C ARG A 125 8.08 -13.17 -4.14
N SER A 126 8.98 -13.89 -4.77
CA SER A 126 9.62 -13.43 -6.00
C SER A 126 8.64 -13.54 -7.18
N GLU A 127 8.63 -12.52 -8.03
CA GLU A 127 7.81 -12.50 -9.24
C GLU A 127 8.65 -12.89 -10.46
N PRO A 128 8.07 -13.60 -11.43
CA PRO A 128 8.75 -13.89 -12.70
C PRO A 128 8.96 -12.62 -13.52
N ALA A 129 9.84 -12.65 -14.52
CA ALA A 129 10.11 -11.53 -15.42
C ALA A 129 8.83 -10.99 -16.10
N THR A 130 7.87 -11.88 -16.38
CA THR A 130 6.53 -11.52 -16.84
C THR A 130 5.54 -11.85 -15.74
N PRO A 131 5.22 -10.92 -14.84
CA PRO A 131 4.32 -11.17 -13.73
C PRO A 131 2.90 -11.39 -14.22
N GLY A 132 2.18 -12.27 -13.54
CA GLY A 132 0.75 -12.47 -13.75
C GLY A 132 -0.07 -11.28 -13.26
N ARG A 133 -1.38 -11.48 -13.20
CA ARG A 133 -2.32 -10.45 -12.75
C ARG A 133 -2.17 -10.07 -11.27
N MET A 134 -1.83 -11.03 -10.41
CA MET A 134 -1.58 -10.81 -8.99
C MET A 134 -0.08 -10.77 -8.71
N ILE A 135 0.39 -9.67 -8.17
CA ILE A 135 1.80 -9.42 -7.87
C ILE A 135 2.01 -9.46 -6.35
N GLY A 136 2.95 -10.30 -5.92
CA GLY A 136 3.39 -10.36 -4.54
C GLY A 136 4.37 -9.24 -4.22
N ARG A 137 4.41 -8.82 -2.97
CA ARG A 137 5.35 -7.81 -2.48
C ARG A 137 5.84 -8.16 -1.10
N LEU A 138 7.04 -7.70 -0.79
CA LEU A 138 7.58 -7.71 0.55
C LEU A 138 7.51 -6.29 1.12
N ASN A 139 6.87 -6.13 2.27
CA ASN A 139 6.89 -4.86 2.99
C ASN A 139 8.26 -4.65 3.62
N ILE A 140 8.86 -3.50 3.38
CA ILE A 140 10.13 -3.08 3.98
C ILE A 140 9.81 -2.13 5.13
N LEU A 141 10.30 -2.47 6.32
CA LEU A 141 10.14 -1.67 7.53
C LEU A 141 11.44 -0.96 7.87
N GLY A 142 11.36 0.21 8.51
CA GLY A 142 12.53 0.98 8.91
C GLY A 142 13.47 0.27 9.91
N SER A 143 12.98 -0.78 10.60
CA SER A 143 13.78 -1.64 11.48
C SER A 143 14.60 -2.71 10.76
N MET A 144 14.38 -2.92 9.45
CA MET A 144 15.13 -3.91 8.67
C MET A 144 16.50 -3.38 8.27
N THR A 145 17.54 -4.22 8.41
CA THR A 145 18.90 -3.83 8.05
C THR A 145 19.13 -3.86 6.55
N THR A 146 20.13 -3.12 6.09
CA THR A 146 20.52 -3.08 4.66
C THR A 146 20.96 -4.46 4.16
N GLU A 147 21.65 -5.23 5.01
CA GLU A 147 22.12 -6.59 4.72
C GLU A 147 20.94 -7.54 4.53
N TRP A 148 19.92 -7.43 5.39
CA TRP A 148 18.70 -8.22 5.26
C TRP A 148 17.95 -7.89 3.98
N ILE A 149 17.85 -6.58 3.64
CA ILE A 149 17.23 -6.14 2.39
C ILE A 149 18.03 -6.66 1.19
N ALA A 150 19.36 -6.60 1.23
CA ALA A 150 20.22 -7.12 0.17
C ALA A 150 20.03 -8.65 -0.02
N ASP A 151 19.88 -9.42 1.06
CA ASP A 151 19.63 -10.85 0.99
C ASP A 151 18.28 -11.16 0.32
N VAL A 152 17.20 -10.53 0.75
CA VAL A 152 15.85 -10.82 0.18
C VAL A 152 15.71 -10.40 -1.28
N LEU A 153 16.57 -9.54 -1.78
CA LEU A 153 16.62 -9.15 -3.20
C LEU A 153 17.37 -10.17 -4.08
N GLN A 154 18.08 -11.14 -3.47
CA GLN A 154 18.71 -12.21 -4.24
C GLN A 154 17.68 -13.17 -4.83
N PRO A 155 17.83 -13.63 -6.07
CA PRO A 155 16.85 -14.52 -6.72
C PRO A 155 16.55 -15.81 -5.95
N GLU A 156 17.53 -16.33 -5.22
CA GLU A 156 17.44 -17.58 -4.46
C GLU A 156 17.46 -17.37 -2.93
N SER A 157 17.00 -16.19 -2.47
CA SER A 157 16.97 -15.89 -1.05
C SER A 157 16.17 -16.93 -0.27
N ARG A 158 16.82 -17.57 0.70
CA ARG A 158 16.16 -18.47 1.65
C ARG A 158 15.24 -17.70 2.57
N THR A 159 15.63 -16.49 2.96
CA THR A 159 14.82 -15.58 3.79
C THR A 159 13.49 -15.28 3.12
N LEU A 160 13.48 -14.93 1.84
CA LEU A 160 12.24 -14.68 1.11
C LEU A 160 11.37 -15.94 0.97
N ALA A 161 11.99 -17.10 0.72
CA ALA A 161 11.29 -18.39 0.65
C ALA A 161 10.65 -18.76 2.00
N ASP A 162 11.34 -18.50 3.12
CA ASP A 162 10.83 -18.74 4.47
C ASP A 162 9.67 -17.81 4.82
N LEU A 163 9.76 -16.53 4.49
CA LEU A 163 8.66 -15.58 4.64
C LEU A 163 7.43 -16.03 3.86
N GLY A 164 7.60 -16.50 2.62
CA GLY A 164 6.53 -17.05 1.81
C GLY A 164 5.88 -18.28 2.43
N ARG A 165 6.67 -19.18 3.03
CA ARG A 165 6.16 -20.35 3.77
C ARG A 165 5.37 -19.94 5.01
N GLN A 166 5.93 -19.03 5.82
CA GLN A 166 5.25 -18.50 7.01
C GLN A 166 3.93 -17.81 6.64
N TYR A 167 3.91 -17.03 5.56
CA TYR A 167 2.69 -16.40 5.08
C TYR A 167 1.62 -17.44 4.73
N LYS A 168 1.98 -18.51 3.99
CA LYS A 168 1.05 -19.60 3.64
C LYS A 168 0.49 -20.28 4.87
N VAL A 169 1.32 -20.60 5.87
CA VAL A 169 0.89 -21.22 7.13
C VAL A 169 -0.10 -20.30 7.86
N LYS A 170 0.24 -19.01 8.03
CA LYS A 170 -0.66 -18.03 8.65
C LYS A 170 -1.98 -17.89 7.91
N ALA A 171 -1.95 -17.87 6.58
CA ALA A 171 -3.15 -17.79 5.76
C ALA A 171 -4.04 -19.04 5.92
N THR A 172 -3.45 -20.24 5.98
CA THR A 172 -4.19 -21.49 6.20
C THR A 172 -4.82 -21.53 7.59
N VAL A 173 -4.07 -21.17 8.64
CA VAL A 173 -4.59 -21.09 10.01
C VAL A 173 -5.74 -20.10 10.10
N LYS A 174 -5.60 -18.94 9.48
CA LYS A 174 -6.65 -17.91 9.42
C LYS A 174 -7.92 -18.44 8.73
N THR A 175 -7.78 -19.16 7.63
CA THR A 175 -8.93 -19.76 6.91
C THR A 175 -9.64 -20.81 7.76
N LEU A 176 -8.91 -21.62 8.52
CA LEU A 176 -9.48 -22.66 9.38
C LEU A 176 -10.15 -22.08 10.64
N MET A 177 -9.58 -21.06 11.26
CA MET A 177 -10.10 -20.43 12.48
C MET A 177 -11.19 -19.39 12.22
N GLY A 178 -11.29 -18.85 11.00
CA GLY A 178 -12.13 -17.71 10.67
C GLY A 178 -11.50 -16.38 11.11
N ASP A 179 -11.83 -15.30 10.38
CA ASP A 179 -11.21 -13.99 10.58
C ASP A 179 -11.34 -13.46 12.02
N ARG A 180 -12.51 -13.57 12.64
CA ARG A 180 -12.76 -13.03 14.01
C ARG A 180 -11.94 -13.71 15.10
N LEU A 181 -11.82 -15.04 15.04
CA LEU A 181 -11.05 -15.81 16.04
C LEU A 181 -9.54 -15.59 15.84
N TYR A 182 -9.09 -15.53 14.59
CA TYR A 182 -7.69 -15.24 14.27
C TYR A 182 -7.28 -13.85 14.75
N GLU A 183 -8.07 -12.80 14.51
CA GLU A 183 -7.80 -11.44 14.96
C GLU A 183 -7.73 -11.35 16.49
N LYS A 184 -8.66 -12.03 17.18
CA LYS A 184 -8.65 -12.09 18.65
C LYS A 184 -7.43 -12.83 19.20
N ALA A 185 -7.04 -13.95 18.60
CA ALA A 185 -5.83 -14.69 18.99
C ALA A 185 -4.56 -13.88 18.69
N TRP A 186 -4.52 -13.22 17.53
CA TRP A 186 -3.39 -12.40 17.12
C TRP A 186 -3.20 -11.16 18.00
N SER A 187 -4.28 -10.48 18.38
CA SER A 187 -4.24 -9.33 19.30
C SER A 187 -3.77 -9.70 20.71
N VAL A 188 -3.99 -10.92 21.15
CA VAL A 188 -3.50 -11.43 22.44
C VAL A 188 -2.01 -11.79 22.37
N LEU A 189 -1.56 -12.38 21.25
CA LEU A 189 -0.18 -12.78 21.03
C LEU A 189 0.76 -11.59 20.77
N ASN A 190 0.28 -10.56 20.08
CA ASN A 190 1.08 -9.38 19.71
C ASN A 190 0.90 -8.17 20.64
N ARG A 191 0.37 -8.35 21.85
CA ARG A 191 0.30 -7.28 22.88
C ARG A 191 1.65 -6.69 23.32
N ARG A 192 2.76 -7.06 22.67
CA ARG A 192 4.12 -6.63 23.04
C ARG A 192 4.75 -5.57 22.13
N GLU A 193 4.06 -5.10 21.09
CA GLU A 193 4.51 -3.92 20.36
C GLU A 193 3.36 -2.91 20.33
N PRO A 194 3.43 -1.82 21.11
CA PRO A 194 2.58 -0.65 20.86
C PRO A 194 3.03 -0.07 19.51
N ASP A 195 2.09 0.12 18.59
CA ASP A 195 2.28 0.89 17.37
C ASP A 195 2.75 2.29 17.77
N ALA A 196 4.04 2.53 17.62
CA ALA A 196 4.66 3.82 17.85
C ALA A 196 4.47 4.71 16.62
N VAL A 197 3.24 5.09 16.32
CA VAL A 197 2.93 6.24 15.44
C VAL A 197 1.45 6.60 15.65
N ASP A 198 1.14 7.45 16.62
CA ASP A 198 -0.04 8.33 16.64
C ASP A 198 -0.16 9.11 17.98
N GLU A 199 0.98 9.52 18.62
CA GLU A 199 0.96 10.42 19.77
C GLU A 199 1.93 11.61 19.60
N GLU A 200 1.74 12.42 18.53
CA GLU A 200 2.29 13.78 18.48
C GLU A 200 1.38 14.74 17.70
N ALA A 201 0.11 14.85 18.10
CA ALA A 201 -0.76 15.88 17.55
C ALA A 201 -1.86 16.35 18.54
N THR A 202 -1.57 16.35 19.84
CA THR A 202 -2.48 17.02 20.81
C THR A 202 -1.71 17.54 22.02
N SER A 203 -0.83 18.55 21.82
CA SER A 203 -0.37 19.39 22.92
C SER A 203 0.24 20.70 22.42
N ASP A 204 -0.53 21.57 21.77
CA ASP A 204 -0.21 22.99 21.63
C ASP A 204 -1.45 23.82 21.28
N GLU A 205 -2.54 23.69 22.05
CA GLU A 205 -3.62 24.67 22.10
C GLU A 205 -4.11 24.82 23.56
N ASP A 206 -3.26 25.36 24.43
CA ASP A 206 -3.76 25.96 25.67
C ASP A 206 -2.67 26.84 26.31
N SER A 207 -2.30 27.95 25.67
CA SER A 207 -1.53 29.02 26.34
C SER A 207 -1.56 30.33 25.54
N ALA A 208 -2.75 30.90 25.29
CA ALA A 208 -2.84 32.30 24.86
C ALA A 208 -4.21 32.88 25.18
N HIS A 209 -4.56 32.94 26.49
CA HIS A 209 -5.52 33.91 27.00
C HIS A 209 -5.24 34.12 28.49
N HIS A 210 -4.30 35.03 28.75
CA HIS A 210 -4.30 35.92 29.93
C HIS A 210 -3.05 36.80 29.88
N GLN A 211 -3.18 37.97 29.24
CA GLN A 211 -2.72 39.30 29.75
C GLN A 211 -3.18 40.38 28.77
#